data_89fe926745685c0a1b2a2dbcb746c27e
#
_entry.id   89fe926745685c0a1b2a2dbcb746c27e
#
_cell.length_a   1.000
_cell.length_b   1.000
_cell.length_c   1.000
_cell.angle_alpha   90.00
_cell.angle_beta   90.00
_cell.angle_gamma   90.00
#
_symmetry.space_group_name_H-M   'P 1'
#
loop_
_entity.id
_entity.type
_entity.pdbx_description
1 polymer ?
#
loop_
_entity_poly.entity_id
_entity_poly.type
_entity_poly.pdbx_seq_one_letter_code
_entity_poly.pdbx_strand_id
1 'polypeptide(L)'
;METNTRILIVDEELDFAQTLQSTLEAKSFQVVSASNRSQAEAVTRNQRPDMVILGTVMPRGDAFLFHLWLKQTPQFSDVPILVINARREEELIKGWRRDEGMQCLAEDFIAKPIEPAALVPRIEKLLDKVTRRIKVLVADDHAMVRDGIRAVLDLQRDMQVVGEAVNGRDALEKTIELSPDVVLMDIVMPVMNGLDATRQICRECQQARVLMLTQYDDEENVLASRQVGALGFIPKAAASSKLLAGIRSVNQGKRFVHAVPHN
;
A
#
# COMPACT_ATOMS: atom_id res chain seq x y z
N MET A 1 12.67 6.17 -18.21
CA MET A 1 11.25 6.37 -17.85
C MET A 1 11.19 7.72 -17.15
N GLU A 2 10.49 8.69 -17.74
CA GLU A 2 10.26 9.95 -17.05
C GLU A 2 9.36 9.66 -15.85
N THR A 3 9.94 9.73 -14.66
CA THR A 3 9.19 9.58 -13.42
C THR A 3 8.43 10.87 -13.18
N ASN A 4 7.15 10.90 -13.56
CA ASN A 4 6.24 12.03 -13.28
C ASN A 4 5.84 12.05 -11.78
N THR A 5 6.78 11.71 -10.89
CA THR A 5 6.55 11.60 -9.45
C THR A 5 6.61 12.98 -8.81
N ARG A 6 5.54 13.36 -8.13
CA ARG A 6 5.39 14.67 -7.47
C ARG A 6 5.70 14.59 -6.00
N ILE A 7 6.62 15.42 -5.55
CA ILE A 7 7.02 15.52 -4.15
C ILE A 7 6.66 16.92 -3.63
N LEU A 8 5.94 16.98 -2.52
CA LEU A 8 5.68 18.23 -1.79
C LEU A 8 6.63 18.33 -0.62
N ILE A 9 7.43 19.40 -0.58
CA ILE A 9 8.27 19.75 0.58
C ILE A 9 7.52 20.80 1.41
N VAL A 10 7.39 20.56 2.71
CA VAL A 10 6.81 21.52 3.65
C VAL A 10 7.85 21.81 4.72
N ASP A 11 8.52 22.95 4.62
CA ASP A 11 9.56 23.37 5.55
C ASP A 11 9.59 24.91 5.67
N GLU A 12 9.72 25.42 6.90
CA GLU A 12 9.89 26.86 7.17
C GLU A 12 11.33 27.32 6.85
N GLU A 13 12.30 26.40 6.81
CA GLU A 13 13.70 26.68 6.45
C GLU A 13 13.85 26.71 4.93
N LEU A 14 13.67 27.89 4.33
CA LEU A 14 13.65 28.07 2.88
C LEU A 14 14.93 27.61 2.18
N ASP A 15 16.12 27.86 2.77
CA ASP A 15 17.41 27.50 2.17
C ASP A 15 17.57 25.98 2.04
N PHE A 16 17.17 25.23 3.08
CA PHE A 16 17.19 23.77 3.04
C PHE A 16 16.18 23.24 2.03
N ALA A 17 14.95 23.76 2.06
CA ALA A 17 13.88 23.37 1.14
C ALA A 17 14.29 23.60 -0.33
N GLN A 18 14.90 24.74 -0.67
CA GLN A 18 15.38 25.04 -2.03
C GLN A 18 16.51 24.12 -2.47
N THR A 19 17.48 23.84 -1.58
CA THR A 19 18.59 22.95 -1.87
C THR A 19 18.07 21.52 -2.11
N LEU A 20 17.16 21.06 -1.28
CA LEU A 20 16.52 19.75 -1.43
C LEU A 20 15.69 19.69 -2.72
N GLN A 21 14.90 20.72 -3.03
CA GLN A 21 14.14 20.82 -4.27
C GLN A 21 15.06 20.69 -5.48
N SER A 22 16.13 21.50 -5.58
CA SER A 22 17.07 21.45 -6.70
C SER A 22 17.72 20.07 -6.84
N THR A 23 18.05 19.42 -5.71
CA THR A 23 18.63 18.06 -5.70
C THR A 23 17.67 17.02 -6.26
N LEU A 24 16.38 17.09 -5.89
CA LEU A 24 15.36 16.16 -6.34
C LEU A 24 14.95 16.41 -7.80
N GLU A 25 14.87 17.68 -8.23
CA GLU A 25 14.59 18.04 -9.61
C GLU A 25 15.69 17.54 -10.56
N ALA A 26 16.95 17.57 -10.13
CA ALA A 26 18.08 16.97 -10.86
C ALA A 26 17.95 15.44 -11.03
N LYS A 27 17.10 14.79 -10.25
CA LYS A 27 16.71 13.36 -10.34
C LYS A 27 15.39 13.13 -11.07
N SER A 28 14.89 14.12 -11.79
CA SER A 28 13.65 14.07 -12.57
C SER A 28 12.38 13.95 -11.73
N PHE A 29 12.41 14.32 -10.44
CA PHE A 29 11.19 14.49 -9.66
C PHE A 29 10.54 15.85 -9.94
N GLN A 30 9.21 15.90 -9.91
CA GLN A 30 8.48 17.16 -9.89
C GLN A 30 8.33 17.60 -8.44
N VAL A 31 8.95 18.74 -8.08
CA VAL A 31 8.99 19.18 -6.68
C VAL A 31 8.28 20.53 -6.52
N VAL A 32 7.45 20.62 -5.51
CA VAL A 32 6.83 21.87 -5.08
C VAL A 32 7.12 22.08 -3.61
N SER A 33 7.49 23.31 -3.22
CA SER A 33 7.76 23.67 -1.84
C SER A 33 6.63 24.54 -1.28
N ALA A 34 6.32 24.35 0.00
CA ALA A 34 5.40 25.17 0.78
C ALA A 34 6.06 25.54 2.12
N SER A 35 5.95 26.79 2.52
CA SER A 35 6.53 27.30 3.76
C SER A 35 5.56 27.29 4.96
N ASN A 36 4.28 27.00 4.72
CA ASN A 36 3.26 26.96 5.74
C ASN A 36 2.12 26.00 5.38
N ARG A 37 1.27 25.71 6.36
CA ARG A 37 0.12 24.81 6.24
C ARG A 37 -0.82 25.19 5.08
N SER A 38 -1.22 26.45 5.00
CA SER A 38 -2.22 26.91 4.02
C SER A 38 -1.75 26.68 2.58
N GLN A 39 -0.48 26.98 2.30
CA GLN A 39 0.14 26.71 1.01
C GLN A 39 0.20 25.19 0.72
N ALA A 40 0.62 24.39 1.69
CA ALA A 40 0.71 22.94 1.56
C ALA A 40 -0.66 22.31 1.27
N GLU A 41 -1.72 22.73 1.97
CA GLU A 41 -3.08 22.28 1.68
C GLU A 41 -3.56 22.69 0.29
N ALA A 42 -3.29 23.91 -0.14
CA ALA A 42 -3.68 24.43 -1.46
C ALA A 42 -2.98 23.63 -2.59
N VAL A 43 -1.67 23.40 -2.46
CA VAL A 43 -0.90 22.59 -3.41
C VAL A 43 -1.45 21.17 -3.47
N THR A 44 -1.69 20.54 -2.31
CA THR A 44 -2.18 19.16 -2.23
C THR A 44 -3.55 18.98 -2.87
N ARG A 45 -4.46 19.95 -2.70
CA ARG A 45 -5.80 19.92 -3.32
C ARG A 45 -5.76 20.10 -4.83
N ASN A 46 -4.88 20.97 -5.32
CA ASN A 46 -4.74 21.23 -6.76
C ASN A 46 -4.03 20.10 -7.49
N GLN A 47 -2.96 19.59 -6.88
CA GLN A 47 -2.12 18.54 -7.45
C GLN A 47 -1.69 17.60 -6.34
N ARG A 48 -2.42 16.48 -6.17
CA ARG A 48 -2.08 15.48 -5.20
C ARG A 48 -0.61 15.05 -5.32
N PRO A 49 0.21 15.18 -4.26
CA PRO A 49 1.57 14.66 -4.27
C PRO A 49 1.59 13.13 -4.14
N ASP A 50 2.62 12.51 -4.69
CA ASP A 50 2.92 11.09 -4.51
C ASP A 50 3.68 10.85 -3.20
N MET A 51 4.32 11.90 -2.66
CA MET A 51 5.03 11.89 -1.38
C MET A 51 5.09 13.29 -0.78
N VAL A 52 5.09 13.36 0.55
CA VAL A 52 5.32 14.59 1.31
C VAL A 52 6.61 14.47 2.12
N ILE A 53 7.44 15.50 2.07
CA ILE A 53 8.59 15.67 2.95
C ILE A 53 8.24 16.81 3.91
N LEU A 54 8.22 16.51 5.20
CA LEU A 54 8.06 17.51 6.26
C LEU A 54 9.43 17.85 6.82
N GLY A 55 9.81 19.09 6.68
CA GLY A 55 10.96 19.66 7.37
C GLY A 55 10.68 19.88 8.86
N THR A 56 11.32 20.85 9.47
CA THR A 56 11.23 21.12 10.90
C THR A 56 9.82 21.01 11.47
N VAL A 57 9.53 19.89 12.13
CA VAL A 57 8.20 19.61 12.68
C VAL A 57 8.20 19.97 14.16
N MET A 58 7.46 21.02 14.52
CA MET A 58 7.25 21.46 15.90
C MET A 58 5.84 21.11 16.37
N PRO A 59 5.62 20.80 17.66
CA PRO A 59 4.27 20.64 18.20
C PRO A 59 3.41 21.88 17.91
N ARG A 60 2.24 21.67 17.31
CA ARG A 60 1.33 22.75 16.86
C ARG A 60 1.87 23.67 15.77
N GLY A 61 3.05 23.38 15.18
CA GLY A 61 3.58 24.10 14.01
C GLY A 61 2.84 23.71 12.73
N ASP A 62 3.06 24.50 11.68
CA ASP A 62 2.37 24.34 10.39
C ASP A 62 2.58 22.96 9.75
N ALA A 63 3.79 22.44 9.78
CA ALA A 63 4.10 21.11 9.27
C ALA A 63 3.34 20.00 10.03
N PHE A 64 3.21 20.12 11.36
CA PHE A 64 2.45 19.21 12.17
C PHE A 64 0.94 19.26 11.88
N LEU A 65 0.38 20.47 11.84
CA LEU A 65 -1.05 20.66 11.54
C LEU A 65 -1.40 20.19 10.12
N PHE A 66 -0.49 20.39 9.15
CA PHE A 66 -0.64 19.87 7.82
C PHE A 66 -0.62 18.33 7.80
N HIS A 67 0.30 17.71 8.55
CA HIS A 67 0.35 16.25 8.68
C HIS A 67 -0.98 15.68 9.18
N LEU A 68 -1.55 16.25 10.24
CA LEU A 68 -2.85 15.82 10.77
C LEU A 68 -3.96 15.94 9.73
N TRP A 69 -4.02 17.08 9.06
CA TRP A 69 -5.00 17.31 7.99
C TRP A 69 -4.85 16.28 6.86
N LEU A 70 -3.62 16.02 6.41
CA LEU A 70 -3.33 15.06 5.34
C LEU A 70 -3.81 13.64 5.70
N LYS A 71 -3.47 13.17 6.90
CA LYS A 71 -3.82 11.82 7.36
C LYS A 71 -5.30 11.68 7.73
N GLN A 72 -5.98 12.76 8.11
CA GLN A 72 -7.42 12.76 8.39
C GLN A 72 -8.28 12.93 7.13
N THR A 73 -7.71 13.38 6.03
CA THR A 73 -8.44 13.56 4.77
C THR A 73 -8.39 12.24 3.97
N PRO A 74 -9.52 11.53 3.78
CA PRO A 74 -9.53 10.17 3.21
C PRO A 74 -8.83 10.05 1.86
N GLN A 75 -8.96 11.06 1.00
CA GLN A 75 -8.35 11.09 -0.34
C GLN A 75 -6.83 11.30 -0.33
N PHE A 76 -6.22 11.65 0.81
CA PHE A 76 -4.79 11.92 0.95
C PHE A 76 -4.12 11.10 2.06
N SER A 77 -4.89 10.33 2.83
CA SER A 77 -4.41 9.61 4.02
C SER A 77 -3.34 8.55 3.72
N ASP A 78 -3.31 8.06 2.49
CA ASP A 78 -2.35 7.07 1.97
C ASP A 78 -1.06 7.70 1.41
N VAL A 79 -0.98 9.04 1.29
CA VAL A 79 0.24 9.72 0.84
C VAL A 79 1.35 9.50 1.87
N PRO A 80 2.51 8.94 1.45
CA PRO A 80 3.63 8.69 2.34
C PRO A 80 4.28 9.98 2.79
N ILE A 81 4.74 9.98 4.04
CA ILE A 81 5.39 11.12 4.67
C ILE A 81 6.79 10.73 5.12
N LEU A 82 7.78 11.52 4.71
CA LEU A 82 9.13 11.51 5.24
C LEU A 82 9.31 12.75 6.13
N VAL A 83 9.68 12.54 7.39
CA VAL A 83 9.98 13.66 8.31
C VAL A 83 11.48 13.86 8.41
N ILE A 84 11.93 15.11 8.21
CA ILE A 84 13.32 15.54 8.39
C ILE A 84 13.33 16.59 9.49
N ASN A 85 13.86 16.26 10.66
CA ASN A 85 13.80 17.17 11.80
C ASN A 85 15.19 17.50 12.37
N ALA A 86 15.31 18.71 12.92
CA ALA A 86 16.54 19.21 13.59
C ALA A 86 16.81 18.57 14.96
N ARG A 87 15.88 17.79 15.53
CA ARG A 87 16.02 17.16 16.85
C ARG A 87 16.39 15.68 16.74
N ARG A 88 17.13 15.18 17.76
CA ARG A 88 17.47 13.75 17.83
C ARG A 88 16.22 12.88 17.89
N GLU A 89 16.27 11.70 17.25
CA GLU A 89 15.16 10.73 17.19
C GLU A 89 14.51 10.45 18.56
N GLU A 90 15.33 10.42 19.63
CA GLU A 90 14.85 10.19 21.00
C GLU A 90 13.96 11.34 21.55
N GLU A 91 14.20 12.58 21.15
CA GLU A 91 13.38 13.72 21.57
C GLU A 91 12.10 13.82 20.76
N LEU A 92 12.13 13.46 19.49
CA LEU A 92 10.95 13.29 18.65
C LEU A 92 10.03 12.20 19.21
N ILE A 93 10.58 11.06 19.56
CA ILE A 93 9.84 9.94 20.14
C ILE A 93 9.26 10.30 21.51
N LYS A 94 9.94 11.05 22.35
CA LYS A 94 9.48 11.44 23.68
C LYS A 94 8.49 12.61 23.66
N GLY A 95 8.72 13.61 22.82
CA GLY A 95 7.82 14.78 22.70
C GLY A 95 6.50 14.47 21.97
N TRP A 96 6.47 13.47 21.14
CA TRP A 96 5.30 13.10 20.33
C TRP A 96 4.46 11.96 20.93
N ARG A 97 4.94 11.28 21.99
CA ARG A 97 4.33 10.02 22.43
C ARG A 97 3.44 10.09 23.65
N ARG A 98 3.53 11.04 24.55
CA ARG A 98 2.88 10.84 25.85
C ARG A 98 1.98 11.94 26.38
N ASP A 99 2.25 13.18 26.14
CA ASP A 99 1.53 14.22 26.88
C ASP A 99 0.35 14.89 26.13
N GLU A 100 0.20 14.65 24.80
CA GLU A 100 -0.86 15.34 24.03
C GLU A 100 -1.62 14.43 23.03
N GLY A 101 -1.48 13.10 23.07
CA GLY A 101 -2.18 12.18 22.16
C GLY A 101 -1.76 12.30 20.69
N MET A 102 -0.60 12.90 20.43
CA MET A 102 -0.11 13.18 19.08
C MET A 102 0.76 12.05 18.55
N GLN A 103 0.25 11.27 17.60
CA GLN A 103 1.03 10.32 16.81
C GLN A 103 1.34 10.94 15.44
N CYS A 104 2.61 11.13 15.11
CA CYS A 104 3.01 11.40 13.74
C CYS A 104 3.05 10.08 12.96
N LEU A 105 2.11 9.93 12.03
CA LEU A 105 2.03 8.77 11.14
C LEU A 105 2.90 9.05 9.90
N ALA A 106 4.20 8.90 10.04
CA ALA A 106 5.16 9.01 8.94
C ALA A 106 5.82 7.65 8.68
N GLU A 107 6.19 7.44 7.44
CA GLU A 107 6.78 6.19 6.96
C GLU A 107 8.27 6.10 7.28
N ASP A 108 8.96 7.26 7.40
CA ASP A 108 10.37 7.34 7.82
C ASP A 108 10.68 8.67 8.51
N PHE A 109 11.71 8.66 9.37
CA PHE A 109 12.20 9.82 10.12
C PHE A 109 13.70 9.95 9.98
N ILE A 110 14.17 11.16 9.70
CA ILE A 110 15.59 11.45 9.51
C ILE A 110 15.97 12.67 10.33
N ALA A 111 17.09 12.60 11.05
CA ALA A 111 17.59 13.72 11.82
C ALA A 111 18.44 14.67 10.95
N LYS A 112 18.28 15.99 11.14
CA LYS A 112 19.23 17.00 10.65
C LYS A 112 20.48 17.03 11.60
N PRO A 113 21.69 17.33 11.13
CA PRO A 113 22.01 17.73 9.76
C PRO A 113 22.11 16.54 8.80
N ILE A 114 21.58 16.68 7.59
CA ILE A 114 21.71 15.71 6.51
C ILE A 114 21.90 16.43 5.18
N GLU A 115 22.79 15.89 4.36
CA GLU A 115 22.95 16.40 3.01
C GLU A 115 21.76 15.96 2.13
N PRO A 116 21.18 16.87 1.32
CA PRO A 116 20.05 16.55 0.45
C PRO A 116 20.30 15.35 -0.48
N ALA A 117 21.51 15.17 -0.99
CA ALA A 117 21.88 14.04 -1.83
C ALA A 117 21.73 12.67 -1.12
N ALA A 118 21.96 12.62 0.19
CA ALA A 118 21.82 11.40 1.00
C ALA A 118 20.35 10.99 1.23
N LEU A 119 19.40 11.90 0.99
CA LEU A 119 17.97 11.63 1.09
C LEU A 119 17.43 10.87 -0.14
N VAL A 120 18.03 11.06 -1.32
CA VAL A 120 17.54 10.51 -2.58
C VAL A 120 17.30 8.99 -2.50
N PRO A 121 18.23 8.14 -2.05
CA PRO A 121 18.01 6.71 -1.96
C PRO A 121 16.87 6.32 -1.01
N ARG A 122 16.67 7.10 0.06
CA ARG A 122 15.55 6.86 1.00
C ARG A 122 14.21 7.24 0.40
N ILE A 123 14.15 8.37 -0.29
CA ILE A 123 12.97 8.83 -1.02
C ILE A 123 12.58 7.81 -2.10
N GLU A 124 13.52 7.37 -2.92
CA GLU A 124 13.31 6.34 -3.94
C GLU A 124 12.76 5.05 -3.31
N LYS A 125 13.38 4.57 -2.23
CA LYS A 125 12.91 3.36 -1.51
C LYS A 125 11.50 3.50 -0.94
N LEU A 126 11.14 4.67 -0.43
CA LEU A 126 9.79 4.93 0.09
C LEU A 126 8.78 5.02 -1.05
N LEU A 127 9.12 5.69 -2.14
CA LEU A 127 8.31 5.76 -3.34
C LEU A 127 8.10 4.38 -3.94
N ASP A 128 9.15 3.58 -4.11
CA ASP A 128 9.06 2.20 -4.59
C ASP A 128 8.12 1.36 -3.72
N LYS A 129 8.20 1.52 -2.40
CA LYS A 129 7.33 0.81 -1.46
C LYS A 129 5.86 1.20 -1.61
N VAL A 130 5.58 2.46 -1.95
CA VAL A 130 4.22 3.02 -2.05
C VAL A 130 3.68 2.95 -3.49
N THR A 131 4.55 3.11 -4.50
CA THR A 131 4.18 2.98 -5.91
C THR A 131 4.15 1.52 -6.37
N ARG A 132 4.75 0.61 -5.60
CA ARG A 132 4.67 -0.82 -5.88
C ARG A 132 3.24 -1.29 -5.69
N ARG A 133 2.53 -1.37 -6.80
CA ARG A 133 1.18 -1.94 -6.82
C ARG A 133 1.24 -3.41 -6.43
N ILE A 134 0.32 -3.81 -5.60
CA ILE A 134 0.10 -5.23 -5.28
C ILE A 134 -0.29 -5.94 -6.58
N LYS A 135 0.56 -6.82 -7.05
CA LYS A 135 0.29 -7.64 -8.23
C LYS A 135 -0.70 -8.74 -7.87
N VAL A 136 -1.88 -8.70 -8.45
CA VAL A 136 -2.95 -9.65 -8.17
C VAL A 136 -3.19 -10.54 -9.39
N LEU A 137 -3.14 -11.86 -9.20
CA LEU A 137 -3.63 -12.85 -10.14
C LEU A 137 -5.05 -13.25 -9.72
N VAL A 138 -6.00 -13.26 -10.66
CA VAL A 138 -7.40 -13.64 -10.40
C VAL A 138 -7.66 -15.01 -11.03
N ALA A 139 -7.95 -16.01 -10.21
CA ALA A 139 -8.23 -17.38 -10.64
C ALA A 139 -9.68 -17.77 -10.29
N ASP A 140 -10.53 -17.85 -11.29
CA ASP A 140 -11.94 -18.22 -11.22
C ASP A 140 -12.39 -18.74 -12.59
N ASP A 141 -13.18 -19.78 -12.67
CA ASP A 141 -13.66 -20.30 -13.96
C ASP A 141 -14.80 -19.46 -14.56
N HIS A 142 -15.46 -18.61 -13.75
CA HIS A 142 -16.53 -17.74 -14.20
C HIS A 142 -15.98 -16.37 -14.69
N ALA A 143 -16.12 -16.10 -16.00
CA ALA A 143 -15.63 -14.85 -16.60
C ALA A 143 -16.25 -13.61 -15.94
N MET A 144 -17.54 -13.59 -15.66
CA MET A 144 -18.21 -12.45 -15.01
C MET A 144 -17.64 -12.12 -13.62
N VAL A 145 -17.19 -13.12 -12.87
CA VAL A 145 -16.57 -12.92 -11.56
C VAL A 145 -15.20 -12.26 -11.75
N ARG A 146 -14.39 -12.75 -12.69
CA ARG A 146 -13.09 -12.16 -13.01
C ARG A 146 -13.21 -10.70 -13.47
N ASP A 147 -14.15 -10.43 -14.38
CA ASP A 147 -14.43 -9.07 -14.87
C ASP A 147 -14.86 -8.13 -13.73
N GLY A 148 -15.73 -8.61 -12.84
CA GLY A 148 -16.19 -7.85 -11.68
C GLY A 148 -15.04 -7.54 -10.70
N ILE A 149 -14.19 -8.52 -10.40
CA ILE A 149 -13.02 -8.34 -9.54
C ILE A 149 -12.04 -7.36 -10.21
N ARG A 150 -11.73 -7.53 -11.50
CA ARG A 150 -10.87 -6.62 -12.25
C ARG A 150 -11.39 -5.18 -12.17
N ALA A 151 -12.66 -4.96 -12.45
CA ALA A 151 -13.25 -3.62 -12.40
C ALA A 151 -13.10 -2.96 -11.02
N VAL A 152 -13.23 -3.72 -9.93
CA VAL A 152 -13.02 -3.23 -8.56
C VAL A 152 -11.55 -2.90 -8.30
N LEU A 153 -10.62 -3.76 -8.76
CA LEU A 153 -9.18 -3.58 -8.55
C LEU A 153 -8.60 -2.45 -9.40
N ASP A 154 -9.08 -2.26 -10.61
CA ASP A 154 -8.61 -1.19 -11.52
C ASP A 154 -8.94 0.22 -10.98
N LEU A 155 -9.93 0.34 -10.09
CA LEU A 155 -10.22 1.57 -9.36
C LEU A 155 -9.21 1.85 -8.23
N GLN A 156 -8.38 0.86 -7.86
CA GLN A 156 -7.41 1.01 -6.78
C GLN A 156 -6.04 1.41 -7.32
N ARG A 157 -5.43 2.42 -6.69
CA ARG A 157 -4.10 2.90 -7.09
C ARG A 157 -2.98 1.97 -6.63
N ASP A 158 -3.20 1.25 -5.55
CA ASP A 158 -2.24 0.37 -4.89
C ASP A 158 -2.31 -1.09 -5.37
N MET A 159 -3.15 -1.40 -6.37
CA MET A 159 -3.33 -2.75 -6.90
C MET A 159 -3.23 -2.79 -8.42
N GLN A 160 -2.84 -3.94 -8.95
CA GLN A 160 -2.79 -4.22 -10.38
C GLN A 160 -3.11 -5.68 -10.65
N VAL A 161 -4.10 -5.95 -11.48
CA VAL A 161 -4.34 -7.30 -12.01
C VAL A 161 -3.26 -7.60 -13.06
N VAL A 162 -2.39 -8.57 -12.75
CA VAL A 162 -1.29 -8.97 -13.64
C VAL A 162 -1.65 -10.15 -14.53
N GLY A 163 -2.72 -10.86 -14.22
CA GLY A 163 -3.21 -11.97 -15.03
C GLY A 163 -4.54 -12.51 -14.52
N GLU A 164 -5.15 -13.37 -15.34
CA GLU A 164 -6.34 -14.13 -15.01
C GLU A 164 -6.11 -15.60 -15.32
N ALA A 165 -6.70 -16.48 -14.51
CA ALA A 165 -6.65 -17.91 -14.70
C ALA A 165 -8.07 -18.50 -14.67
N VAL A 166 -8.32 -19.53 -15.48
CA VAL A 166 -9.64 -20.16 -15.63
C VAL A 166 -9.74 -21.52 -14.93
N ASN A 167 -8.66 -21.99 -14.32
CA ASN A 167 -8.58 -23.21 -13.53
C ASN A 167 -7.31 -23.21 -12.67
N GLY A 168 -7.19 -24.18 -11.75
CA GLY A 168 -6.06 -24.25 -10.83
C GLY A 168 -4.71 -24.51 -11.50
N ARG A 169 -4.67 -25.24 -12.63
CA ARG A 169 -3.43 -25.48 -13.39
C ARG A 169 -2.93 -24.19 -14.02
N ASP A 170 -3.80 -23.48 -14.71
CA ASP A 170 -3.53 -22.18 -15.31
C ASP A 170 -3.09 -21.16 -14.24
N ALA A 171 -3.71 -21.21 -13.04
CA ALA A 171 -3.33 -20.37 -11.92
C ALA A 171 -1.90 -20.65 -11.42
N LEU A 172 -1.50 -21.92 -11.32
CA LEU A 172 -0.15 -22.31 -10.93
C LEU A 172 0.88 -21.83 -11.97
N GLU A 173 0.66 -22.12 -13.24
CA GLU A 173 1.54 -21.73 -14.34
C GLU A 173 1.73 -20.20 -14.39
N LYS A 174 0.64 -19.44 -14.32
CA LYS A 174 0.69 -17.98 -14.29
C LYS A 174 1.30 -17.41 -13.01
N THR A 175 1.17 -18.09 -11.88
CA THR A 175 1.84 -17.67 -10.64
C THR A 175 3.36 -17.76 -10.79
N ILE A 176 3.86 -18.82 -11.42
CA ILE A 176 5.30 -18.99 -11.71
C ILE A 176 5.79 -17.91 -12.69
N GLU A 177 5.04 -17.69 -13.78
CA GLU A 177 5.41 -16.76 -14.86
C GLU A 177 5.37 -15.30 -14.39
N LEU A 178 4.25 -14.87 -13.78
CA LEU A 178 3.96 -13.47 -13.50
C LEU A 178 4.45 -13.00 -12.12
N SER A 179 4.79 -13.95 -11.24
CA SER A 179 5.22 -13.67 -9.86
C SER A 179 4.31 -12.67 -9.16
N PRO A 180 3.00 -12.96 -8.99
CA PRO A 180 2.06 -12.10 -8.30
C PRO A 180 2.38 -12.03 -6.80
N ASP A 181 2.03 -10.92 -6.15
CA ASP A 181 2.11 -10.79 -4.70
C ASP A 181 0.93 -11.53 -4.02
N VAL A 182 -0.26 -11.48 -4.64
CA VAL A 182 -1.49 -12.13 -4.15
C VAL A 182 -2.18 -12.89 -5.29
N VAL A 183 -2.60 -14.10 -5.00
CA VAL A 183 -3.49 -14.91 -5.87
C VAL A 183 -4.87 -14.96 -5.23
N LEU A 184 -5.87 -14.41 -5.92
CA LEU A 184 -7.27 -14.64 -5.59
C LEU A 184 -7.68 -15.97 -6.22
N MET A 185 -8.04 -16.96 -5.41
CA MET A 185 -8.22 -18.33 -5.84
C MET A 185 -9.62 -18.83 -5.54
N ASP A 186 -10.41 -19.11 -6.56
CA ASP A 186 -11.65 -19.86 -6.36
C ASP A 186 -11.36 -21.30 -5.94
N ILE A 187 -12.21 -21.85 -5.08
CA ILE A 187 -12.08 -23.23 -4.61
C ILE A 187 -12.51 -24.22 -5.70
N VAL A 188 -13.66 -23.96 -6.32
CA VAL A 188 -14.27 -24.90 -7.25
C VAL A 188 -13.97 -24.48 -8.69
N MET A 189 -13.02 -25.17 -9.30
CA MET A 189 -12.63 -24.94 -10.69
C MET A 189 -12.42 -26.27 -11.40
N PRO A 190 -12.59 -26.32 -12.75
CA PRO A 190 -12.30 -27.49 -13.56
C PRO A 190 -10.80 -27.81 -13.64
N VAL A 191 -10.42 -28.98 -14.11
CA VAL A 191 -9.05 -29.47 -14.36
C VAL A 191 -8.26 -29.65 -13.06
N MET A 192 -8.10 -28.61 -12.26
CA MET A 192 -7.49 -28.61 -10.95
C MET A 192 -8.25 -27.65 -10.06
N ASN A 193 -8.71 -28.11 -8.90
CA ASN A 193 -9.40 -27.26 -7.93
C ASN A 193 -8.45 -26.28 -7.24
N GLY A 194 -9.02 -25.24 -6.63
CA GLY A 194 -8.21 -24.18 -6.02
C GLY A 194 -7.44 -24.62 -4.77
N LEU A 195 -7.90 -25.63 -4.04
CA LEU A 195 -7.17 -26.18 -2.88
C LEU A 195 -5.88 -26.87 -3.31
N ASP A 196 -5.95 -27.70 -4.36
CA ASP A 196 -4.79 -28.39 -4.89
C ASP A 196 -3.80 -27.42 -5.55
N ALA A 197 -4.31 -26.44 -6.29
CA ALA A 197 -3.49 -25.36 -6.84
C ALA A 197 -2.79 -24.56 -5.73
N THR A 198 -3.51 -24.18 -4.68
CA THR A 198 -2.96 -23.44 -3.52
C THR A 198 -1.84 -24.23 -2.85
N ARG A 199 -2.03 -25.53 -2.64
CA ARG A 199 -0.99 -26.40 -2.03
C ARG A 199 0.30 -26.40 -2.85
N GLN A 200 0.19 -26.42 -4.19
CA GLN A 200 1.36 -26.38 -5.08
C GLN A 200 1.99 -24.98 -5.10
N ILE A 201 1.19 -23.92 -5.23
CA ILE A 201 1.67 -22.53 -5.22
C ILE A 201 2.45 -22.25 -3.92
N CYS A 202 1.91 -22.62 -2.76
CA CYS A 202 2.58 -22.40 -1.47
C CYS A 202 3.93 -23.16 -1.35
N ARG A 203 4.12 -24.26 -2.07
CA ARG A 203 5.38 -25.01 -2.09
C ARG A 203 6.40 -24.44 -3.08
N GLU A 204 5.96 -24.05 -4.26
CA GLU A 204 6.82 -23.68 -5.39
C GLU A 204 7.05 -22.15 -5.47
N CYS A 205 6.07 -21.35 -5.04
CA CYS A 205 6.04 -19.90 -5.16
C CYS A 205 5.90 -19.23 -3.78
N GLN A 206 6.90 -19.37 -2.92
CA GLN A 206 6.84 -18.89 -1.51
C GLN A 206 6.56 -17.39 -1.35
N GLN A 207 6.75 -16.60 -2.39
CA GLN A 207 6.46 -15.15 -2.38
C GLN A 207 4.98 -14.86 -2.63
N ALA A 208 4.28 -15.72 -3.39
CA ALA A 208 2.87 -15.54 -3.69
C ALA A 208 2.01 -15.96 -2.49
N ARG A 209 1.09 -15.10 -2.11
CA ARG A 209 0.15 -15.35 -1.01
C ARG A 209 -1.24 -15.60 -1.55
N VAL A 210 -1.90 -16.65 -1.06
CA VAL A 210 -3.21 -17.04 -1.57
C VAL A 210 -4.31 -16.54 -0.65
N LEU A 211 -5.31 -15.87 -1.25
CA LEU A 211 -6.57 -15.47 -0.67
C LEU A 211 -7.68 -16.25 -1.38
N MET A 212 -8.29 -17.19 -0.65
CA MET A 212 -9.35 -18.03 -1.22
C MET A 212 -10.65 -17.27 -1.38
N LEU A 213 -11.33 -17.50 -2.50
CA LEU A 213 -12.69 -17.06 -2.78
C LEU A 213 -13.63 -18.28 -2.77
N THR A 214 -14.79 -18.14 -2.19
CA THR A 214 -15.76 -19.23 -2.14
C THR A 214 -17.19 -18.76 -2.33
N GLN A 215 -18.03 -19.63 -2.88
CA GLN A 215 -19.48 -19.41 -2.92
C GLN A 215 -20.18 -19.74 -1.60
N TYR A 216 -19.56 -20.61 -0.77
CA TYR A 216 -20.17 -21.15 0.44
C TYR A 216 -19.33 -20.81 1.68
N ASP A 217 -20.02 -20.30 2.70
CA ASP A 217 -19.46 -19.85 3.98
C ASP A 217 -19.36 -20.98 5.02
N ASP A 218 -19.05 -22.22 4.57
CA ASP A 218 -18.96 -23.32 5.51
C ASP A 218 -17.58 -23.42 6.21
N GLU A 219 -17.59 -23.85 7.46
CA GLU A 219 -16.38 -24.02 8.28
C GLU A 219 -15.39 -25.02 7.64
N GLU A 220 -15.90 -25.98 6.88
CA GLU A 220 -15.11 -27.02 6.21
C GLU A 220 -14.18 -26.42 5.16
N ASN A 221 -14.69 -25.50 4.32
CA ASN A 221 -13.90 -24.80 3.31
C ASN A 221 -12.87 -23.84 3.95
N VAL A 222 -13.21 -23.18 5.04
CA VAL A 222 -12.27 -22.34 5.79
C VAL A 222 -11.12 -23.18 6.35
N LEU A 223 -11.44 -24.34 6.94
CA LEU A 223 -10.44 -25.24 7.50
C LEU A 223 -9.54 -25.84 6.42
N ALA A 224 -10.14 -26.35 5.34
CA ALA A 224 -9.41 -26.88 4.19
C ALA A 224 -8.46 -25.86 3.57
N SER A 225 -8.92 -24.60 3.40
CA SER A 225 -8.10 -23.50 2.88
C SER A 225 -6.87 -23.22 3.74
N ARG A 226 -7.02 -23.26 5.06
CA ARG A 226 -5.91 -23.10 6.02
C ARG A 226 -4.91 -24.25 5.94
N GLN A 227 -5.37 -25.47 5.80
CA GLN A 227 -4.50 -26.67 5.74
C GLN A 227 -3.62 -26.68 4.50
N VAL A 228 -4.07 -26.10 3.38
CA VAL A 228 -3.27 -26.00 2.15
C VAL A 228 -2.32 -24.81 2.12
N GLY A 229 -2.35 -23.92 3.14
CA GLY A 229 -1.43 -22.82 3.27
C GLY A 229 -1.99 -21.46 2.84
N ALA A 230 -3.29 -21.33 2.55
CA ALA A 230 -3.90 -20.04 2.25
C ALA A 230 -3.81 -19.11 3.47
N LEU A 231 -3.52 -17.83 3.23
CA LEU A 231 -3.46 -16.81 4.27
C LEU A 231 -4.81 -16.15 4.53
N GLY A 232 -5.74 -16.26 3.60
CA GLY A 232 -7.06 -15.67 3.79
C GLY A 232 -8.16 -16.41 3.07
N PHE A 233 -9.38 -16.05 3.47
CA PHE A 233 -10.62 -16.61 2.97
C PHE A 233 -11.72 -15.54 2.95
N ILE A 234 -12.43 -15.42 1.82
CA ILE A 234 -13.52 -14.45 1.63
C ILE A 234 -14.65 -15.11 0.80
N PRO A 235 -15.92 -14.97 1.20
CA PRO A 235 -17.04 -15.31 0.35
C PRO A 235 -17.09 -14.44 -0.91
N LYS A 236 -17.43 -15.02 -2.07
CA LYS A 236 -17.61 -14.27 -3.33
C LYS A 236 -18.72 -13.21 -3.23
N ALA A 237 -19.71 -13.42 -2.35
CA ALA A 237 -20.78 -12.47 -2.06
C ALA A 237 -20.34 -11.31 -1.14
N ALA A 238 -19.13 -11.31 -0.61
CA ALA A 238 -18.67 -10.25 0.26
C ALA A 238 -18.57 -8.91 -0.48
N ALA A 239 -18.82 -7.81 0.26
CA ALA A 239 -18.67 -6.47 -0.29
C ALA A 239 -17.24 -6.21 -0.80
N SER A 240 -17.12 -5.45 -1.89
CA SER A 240 -15.82 -5.10 -2.51
C SER A 240 -14.80 -4.53 -1.51
N SER A 241 -15.26 -3.77 -0.50
CA SER A 241 -14.40 -3.25 0.56
C SER A 241 -13.71 -4.35 1.38
N LYS A 242 -14.36 -5.50 1.57
CA LYS A 242 -13.78 -6.66 2.28
C LYS A 242 -12.76 -7.38 1.42
N LEU A 243 -13.01 -7.51 0.12
CA LEU A 243 -12.05 -8.06 -0.84
C LEU A 243 -10.75 -7.22 -0.83
N LEU A 244 -10.87 -5.90 -0.96
CA LEU A 244 -9.73 -4.98 -0.94
C LEU A 244 -8.94 -5.04 0.39
N ALA A 245 -9.65 -5.09 1.52
CA ALA A 245 -9.02 -5.24 2.84
C ALA A 245 -8.30 -6.59 2.97
N GLY A 246 -8.90 -7.68 2.45
CA GLY A 246 -8.30 -9.00 2.42
C GLY A 246 -7.00 -9.04 1.62
N ILE A 247 -7.01 -8.49 0.40
CA ILE A 247 -5.83 -8.41 -0.46
C ILE A 247 -4.68 -7.67 0.26
N ARG A 248 -4.96 -6.49 0.84
CA ARG A 248 -3.94 -5.72 1.58
C ARG A 248 -3.40 -6.46 2.79
N SER A 249 -4.28 -7.12 3.56
CA SER A 249 -3.90 -7.90 4.74
C SER A 249 -3.01 -9.09 4.37
N VAL A 250 -3.43 -9.88 3.39
CA VAL A 250 -2.69 -11.06 2.90
C VAL A 250 -1.35 -10.65 2.29
N ASN A 251 -1.30 -9.55 1.53
CA ASN A 251 -0.06 -9.00 1.00
C ASN A 251 0.96 -8.63 2.09
N GLN A 252 0.48 -8.24 3.29
CA GLN A 252 1.32 -7.98 4.46
C GLN A 252 1.72 -9.27 5.21
N GLY A 253 1.33 -10.45 4.74
CA GLY A 253 1.55 -11.72 5.43
C GLY A 253 0.62 -11.95 6.63
N LYS A 254 -0.40 -11.11 6.81
CA LYS A 254 -1.38 -11.24 7.88
C LYS A 254 -2.50 -12.18 7.46
N ARG A 255 -3.01 -12.97 8.40
CA ARG A 255 -4.20 -13.80 8.14
C ARG A 255 -5.44 -12.94 8.03
N PHE A 256 -6.31 -13.27 7.08
CA PHE A 256 -7.58 -12.60 6.87
C PHE A 256 -8.70 -13.63 6.66
N VAL A 257 -9.68 -13.62 7.56
CA VAL A 257 -10.87 -14.47 7.46
C VAL A 257 -12.10 -13.58 7.60
N HIS A 258 -12.92 -13.57 6.59
CA HIS A 258 -14.22 -12.93 6.65
C HIS A 258 -15.28 -14.03 6.49
N ALA A 259 -15.84 -14.46 7.61
CA ALA A 259 -17.03 -15.31 7.64
C ALA A 259 -18.27 -14.41 7.79
N VAL A 260 -19.33 -14.70 7.06
CA VAL A 260 -20.63 -14.06 7.29
C VAL A 260 -21.25 -14.72 8.53
N PRO A 261 -21.72 -13.97 9.53
CA PRO A 261 -22.41 -14.57 10.66
C PRO A 261 -23.65 -15.33 10.14
N HIS A 262 -23.73 -16.61 10.44
CA HIS A 262 -24.98 -17.34 10.24
C HIS A 262 -25.99 -16.81 11.26
N ASN A 263 -27.07 -16.19 10.78
CA ASN A 263 -28.26 -15.89 11.58
C ASN A 263 -29.07 -17.15 11.87
#